data_f74b07f510983f22e19b1a8b889dad9f
#
_entry.id   f74b07f510983f22e19b1a8b889dad9f
#
_cell.length_a   1.000
_cell.length_b   1.000
_cell.length_c   1.000
_cell.angle_alpha   90.00
_cell.angle_beta   90.00
_cell.angle_gamma   90.00
#
_symmetry.space_group_name_H-M   'P 1'
#
loop_
_entity.id
_entity.type
_entity.pdbx_description
1 polymer ?
#
loop_
_entity_poly.entity_id
_entity_poly.type
_entity_poly.pdbx_seq_one_letter_code
_entity_poly.pdbx_strand_id
1 'polypeptide(L)'
;MEQRKNQRFDLRLPFEIIDGAAKTKAKGETRNVSSCGVLFTSKAPVLIGESIEYMITLPKAPGTRSDVRLRCIGKVVRGEQPAHYAATLERFEFVRQKN
;
A
#
# COMPACT_ATOMS: atom_id res chain seq x y z
N MET A 1 -6.21 -24.03 -18.38
CA MET A 1 -5.30 -22.92 -18.25
C MET A 1 -5.79 -21.91 -17.23
N GLU A 2 -4.92 -21.49 -16.41
CA GLU A 2 -5.31 -20.57 -15.37
C GLU A 2 -5.33 -19.14 -15.87
N GLN A 3 -6.38 -18.44 -15.51
CA GLN A 3 -6.53 -17.04 -15.82
C GLN A 3 -6.49 -16.26 -14.53
N ARG A 4 -5.53 -15.42 -14.40
CA ARG A 4 -5.49 -14.53 -13.26
C ARG A 4 -6.20 -13.24 -13.60
N LYS A 5 -7.20 -12.95 -12.83
CA LYS A 5 -7.90 -11.68 -13.01
C LYS A 5 -7.06 -10.52 -12.54
N ASN A 6 -6.24 -10.76 -11.53
CA ASN A 6 -5.44 -9.71 -10.94
C ASN A 6 -3.99 -10.07 -11.06
N GLN A 7 -3.29 -9.25 -11.79
CA GLN A 7 -1.87 -9.44 -11.98
C GLN A 7 -1.12 -8.78 -10.83
N ARG A 8 -0.14 -9.49 -10.31
CA ARG A 8 0.67 -8.98 -9.21
C ARG A 8 2.01 -8.53 -9.73
N PHE A 9 2.45 -7.40 -9.21
CA PHE A 9 3.73 -6.83 -9.58
C PHE A 9 4.61 -6.78 -8.35
N ASP A 10 5.81 -7.33 -8.45
CA ASP A 10 6.79 -7.25 -7.39
C ASP A 10 7.41 -5.87 -7.42
N LEU A 11 6.81 -4.97 -6.70
CA LEU A 11 7.25 -3.60 -6.65
C LEU A 11 7.56 -3.23 -5.21
N ARG A 12 8.74 -2.69 -5.00
CA ARG A 12 9.14 -2.21 -3.69
C ARG A 12 9.09 -0.71 -3.69
N LEU A 13 7.98 -0.19 -3.23
CA LEU A 13 7.71 1.22 -3.24
C LEU A 13 7.51 1.71 -1.81
N PRO A 14 7.85 2.96 -1.54
CA PRO A 14 7.58 3.51 -0.22
C PRO A 14 6.10 3.42 0.11
N PHE A 15 5.82 2.99 1.32
CA PHE A 15 4.48 2.71 1.80
C PHE A 15 4.31 3.39 3.15
N GLU A 16 3.14 3.95 3.40
CA GLU A 16 2.90 4.64 4.64
C GLU A 16 1.44 4.50 5.01
N ILE A 17 1.18 4.07 6.25
CA ILE A 17 -0.18 4.08 6.78
C ILE A 17 -0.39 5.47 7.36
N ILE A 18 -1.39 6.17 6.86
CA ILE A 18 -1.65 7.54 7.28
C ILE A 18 -2.83 7.63 8.23
N ASP A 19 -3.69 6.61 8.25
CA ASP A 19 -4.81 6.58 9.18
C ASP A 19 -5.26 5.15 9.36
N GLY A 20 -5.65 4.81 10.58
CA GLY A 20 -6.15 3.50 10.89
C GLY A 20 -6.98 3.56 12.15
N ALA A 21 -7.68 2.46 12.43
CA ALA A 21 -8.56 2.41 13.60
C ALA A 21 -7.78 2.63 14.88
N ALA A 22 -6.55 2.18 14.95
CA ALA A 22 -5.70 2.38 16.12
C ALA A 22 -4.92 3.67 16.06
N LYS A 23 -5.17 4.50 15.06
CA LYS A 23 -4.46 5.76 14.84
C LYS A 23 -2.96 5.56 14.71
N THR A 24 -2.59 4.41 14.22
CA THR A 24 -1.20 4.07 14.03
C THR A 24 -0.73 4.63 12.70
N LYS A 25 0.38 5.35 12.75
CA LYS A 25 1.06 5.78 11.54
C LYS A 25 2.32 4.97 11.43
N ALA A 26 2.50 4.34 10.30
CA ALA A 26 3.63 3.45 10.12
C ALA A 26 4.17 3.58 8.72
N LYS A 27 5.47 3.40 8.61
CA LYS A 27 6.14 3.43 7.32
C LYS A 27 6.65 2.04 7.01
N GLY A 28 6.70 1.75 5.74
CA GLY A 28 7.20 0.48 5.27
C GLY A 28 7.42 0.51 3.79
N GLU A 29 7.24 -0.64 3.19
CA GLU A 29 7.56 -0.81 1.78
C GLU A 29 6.61 -1.85 1.21
N THR A 30 6.13 -1.62 -0.01
CA THR A 30 5.36 -2.66 -0.67
C THR A 30 6.28 -3.80 -1.08
N ARG A 31 5.71 -4.99 -1.16
CA ARG A 31 6.41 -6.16 -1.68
C ARG A 31 5.79 -6.59 -2.99
N ASN A 32 4.47 -6.58 -3.08
CA ASN A 32 3.83 -6.65 -4.37
C ASN A 32 2.49 -5.94 -4.32
N VAL A 33 2.03 -5.58 -5.49
CA VAL A 33 0.84 -4.76 -5.65
C VAL A 33 0.00 -5.37 -6.76
N SER A 34 -1.31 -5.41 -6.54
CA SER A 34 -2.26 -5.82 -7.56
C SER A 34 -3.45 -4.88 -7.52
N SER A 35 -4.38 -5.10 -8.43
CA SER A 35 -5.55 -4.23 -8.49
C SER A 35 -6.48 -4.39 -7.30
N CYS A 36 -6.35 -5.47 -6.55
CA CYS A 36 -7.26 -5.70 -5.43
C CYS A 36 -6.56 -5.74 -4.07
N GLY A 37 -5.25 -5.57 -4.04
CA GLY A 37 -4.58 -5.59 -2.76
C GLY A 37 -3.10 -5.31 -2.84
N VAL A 38 -2.50 -5.22 -1.66
CA VAL A 38 -1.08 -4.92 -1.54
C VAL A 38 -0.49 -5.77 -0.42
N LEU A 39 0.69 -6.32 -0.67
CA LEU A 39 1.50 -6.97 0.34
C LEU A 39 2.59 -5.99 0.72
N PHE A 40 2.76 -5.74 2.01
CA PHE A 40 3.67 -4.71 2.47
C PHE A 40 4.33 -5.09 3.76
N THR A 41 5.42 -4.41 4.07
CA THR A 41 6.06 -4.49 5.38
C THR A 41 5.68 -3.25 6.17
N SER A 42 5.72 -3.36 7.48
CA SER A 42 5.41 -2.25 8.35
C SER A 42 6.36 -2.27 9.53
N LYS A 43 6.85 -1.10 9.90
CA LYS A 43 7.74 -0.99 11.05
C LYS A 43 6.96 -1.01 12.36
N ALA A 44 5.67 -0.77 12.31
CA ALA A 44 4.81 -0.82 13.48
C ALA A 44 3.80 -1.93 13.32
N PRO A 45 3.34 -2.55 14.40
CA PRO A 45 2.33 -3.59 14.29
C PRO A 45 1.04 -3.05 13.69
N VAL A 46 0.37 -3.90 12.91
CA VAL A 46 -0.88 -3.57 12.27
C VAL A 46 -1.87 -4.66 12.63
N LEU A 47 -3.09 -4.28 12.95
CA LEU A 47 -4.10 -5.24 13.39
C LEU A 47 -4.87 -5.79 12.21
N ILE A 48 -5.01 -7.11 12.18
CA ILE A 48 -5.81 -7.76 11.15
C ILE A 48 -7.26 -7.39 11.35
N GLY A 49 -7.93 -7.05 10.26
CA GLY A 49 -9.32 -6.60 10.30
C GLY A 49 -9.46 -5.10 10.38
N GLU A 50 -8.36 -4.40 10.61
CA GLU A 50 -8.39 -2.96 10.72
C GLU A 50 -8.53 -2.32 9.35
N SER A 51 -9.41 -1.30 9.27
CA SER A 51 -9.50 -0.47 8.07
C SER A 51 -8.38 0.55 8.13
N ILE A 52 -7.67 0.67 7.05
CA ILE A 52 -6.54 1.60 7.00
C ILE A 52 -6.62 2.46 5.76
N GLU A 53 -6.05 3.62 5.88
CA GLU A 53 -5.79 4.49 4.75
C GLU A 53 -4.28 4.54 4.59
N TYR A 54 -3.81 4.28 3.37
CA TYR A 54 -2.38 4.19 3.17
C TYR A 54 -1.98 4.86 1.86
N MET A 55 -0.72 5.23 1.79
CA MET A 55 -0.13 5.89 0.63
C MET A 55 0.96 5.02 0.05
N ILE A 56 0.98 4.91 -1.26
CA ILE A 56 2.08 4.29 -1.98
C ILE A 56 2.68 5.36 -2.87
N THR A 57 3.98 5.56 -2.74
CA THR A 57 4.68 6.53 -3.58
C THR A 57 5.11 5.84 -4.85
N LEU A 58 4.63 6.33 -5.97
CA LEU A 58 4.89 5.72 -7.27
C LEU A 58 6.25 6.15 -7.81
N PRO A 59 6.85 5.35 -8.69
CA PRO A 59 8.12 5.74 -9.29
C PRO A 59 7.96 7.04 -10.07
N LYS A 60 8.98 7.87 -9.97
CA LYS A 60 8.96 9.16 -10.63
C LYS A 60 9.46 8.99 -12.06
N ALA A 61 8.67 9.48 -13.01
CA ALA A 61 9.08 9.43 -14.40
C ALA A 61 10.18 10.47 -14.65
N PRO A 62 11.09 10.18 -15.59
CA PRO A 62 12.12 11.15 -15.91
C PRO A 62 11.54 12.50 -16.34
N GLY A 63 12.12 13.57 -15.84
CA GLY A 63 11.66 14.91 -16.18
C GLY A 63 10.48 15.39 -15.39
N THR A 64 9.96 14.57 -14.48
CA THR A 64 8.81 14.93 -13.67
C THR A 64 9.27 15.63 -12.41
N ARG A 65 8.60 16.71 -12.07
CA ARG A 65 8.93 17.45 -10.85
C ARG A 65 8.04 17.09 -9.67
N SER A 66 6.88 16.50 -9.96
CA SER A 66 5.91 16.19 -8.93
C SER A 66 5.98 14.71 -8.58
N ASP A 67 5.87 14.42 -7.30
CA ASP A 67 5.68 13.05 -6.85
C ASP A 67 4.22 12.69 -7.01
N VAL A 68 3.98 11.51 -7.51
CA VAL A 68 2.63 10.98 -7.62
C VAL A 68 2.50 9.88 -6.60
N ARG A 69 1.48 9.98 -5.78
CA ARG A 69 1.18 8.98 -4.77
C ARG A 69 -0.18 8.39 -5.02
N LEU A 70 -0.33 7.16 -4.59
CA LEU A 70 -1.60 6.47 -4.64
C LEU A 70 -2.14 6.43 -3.23
N ARG A 71 -3.24 7.13 -3.00
CA ARG A 71 -3.91 7.13 -1.70
C ARG A 71 -4.96 6.05 -1.74
N CYS A 72 -4.86 5.12 -0.81
CA CYS A 72 -5.68 3.92 -0.84
C CYS A 72 -6.42 3.73 0.45
N ILE A 73 -7.57 3.10 0.36
CA ILE A 73 -8.35 2.69 1.52
C ILE A 73 -8.59 1.20 1.38
N GLY A 74 -8.34 0.47 2.45
CA GLY A 74 -8.55 -0.96 2.45
C GLY A 74 -8.57 -1.50 3.86
N LYS A 75 -8.55 -2.82 3.96
CA LYS A 75 -8.62 -3.51 5.22
C LYS A 75 -7.48 -4.51 5.30
N VAL A 76 -6.83 -4.58 6.45
CA VAL A 76 -5.79 -5.55 6.68
C VAL A 76 -6.42 -6.91 6.81
N VAL A 77 -6.06 -7.85 5.93
CA VAL A 77 -6.69 -9.16 5.90
C VAL A 77 -5.78 -10.26 6.37
N ARG A 78 -4.47 -10.00 6.43
CA ARG A 78 -3.54 -11.05 6.79
C ARG A 78 -2.26 -10.42 7.31
N GLY A 79 -1.64 -11.10 8.28
CA GLY A 79 -0.33 -10.73 8.76
C GLY A 79 0.54 -11.94 8.87
N GLU A 80 1.82 -11.80 8.55
CA GLU A 80 2.81 -12.85 8.65
C GLU A 80 4.07 -12.31 9.27
N GLN A 81 4.72 -13.16 10.03
CA GLN A 81 5.96 -12.79 10.68
C GLN A 81 7.07 -12.59 9.66
N PRO A 82 8.01 -11.72 9.93
CA PRO A 82 8.09 -10.86 11.12
C PRO A 82 7.36 -9.54 11.00
N ALA A 83 7.03 -9.04 9.85
CA ALA A 83 6.40 -7.73 9.76
C ALA A 83 5.76 -7.53 8.42
N HIS A 84 5.21 -8.61 7.89
CA HIS A 84 4.57 -8.59 6.58
C HIS A 84 3.07 -8.63 6.76
N TYR A 85 2.37 -7.84 5.98
CA TYR A 85 0.93 -7.74 6.05
C TYR A 85 0.35 -7.65 4.66
N ALA A 86 -0.91 -8.03 4.55
CA ALA A 86 -1.65 -7.87 3.30
C ALA A 86 -2.90 -7.07 3.59
N ALA A 87 -3.21 -6.13 2.73
CA ALA A 87 -4.41 -5.33 2.82
C ALA A 87 -5.12 -5.31 1.49
N THR A 88 -6.44 -5.17 1.54
CA THR A 88 -7.21 -5.00 0.33
C THR A 88 -7.02 -3.59 -0.21
N LEU A 89 -7.34 -3.42 -1.48
CA LEU A 89 -7.36 -2.12 -2.10
C LEU A 89 -8.78 -1.89 -2.58
N GLU A 90 -9.56 -1.18 -1.78
CA GLU A 90 -10.98 -1.00 -2.05
C GLU A 90 -11.26 0.28 -2.78
N ARG A 91 -10.52 1.32 -2.47
CA ARG A 91 -10.62 2.60 -3.12
C ARG A 91 -9.24 3.18 -3.29
N PHE A 92 -9.06 3.92 -4.36
CA PHE A 92 -7.79 4.61 -4.53
C PHE A 92 -8.01 5.88 -5.35
N GLU A 93 -7.08 6.80 -5.17
CA GLU A 93 -7.03 7.99 -5.99
C GLU A 93 -5.58 8.42 -6.13
N PHE A 94 -5.29 9.05 -7.24
CA PHE A 94 -3.95 9.58 -7.45
C PHE A 94 -3.85 10.95 -6.81
N VAL A 95 -2.78 11.16 -6.08
CA VAL A 95 -2.51 12.42 -5.42
C VAL A 95 -1.19 12.94 -5.95
N ARG A 96 -1.22 14.11 -6.54
CA ARG A 96 -0.01 14.72 -7.04
C ARG A 96 0.45 15.76 -6.04
N GLN A 97 1.69 15.63 -5.63
CA GLN A 97 2.26 16.52 -4.67
C GLN A 97 3.24 17.44 -5.36
N LYS A 98 2.99 18.74 -5.27
CA LYS A 98 3.87 19.72 -5.84
C LYS A 98 4.96 20.07 -4.85
N ASN A 99 6.13 20.27 -5.37
CA ASN A 99 7.25 20.73 -4.56
C ASN A 99 7.54 22.19 -4.86
#